data_ad2b9f5086238e83a0b18895d3041bef
#
_entry.id   ad2b9f5086238e83a0b18895d3041bef
#
_cell.length_a   1.000
_cell.length_b   1.000
_cell.length_c   1.000
_cell.angle_alpha   90.00
_cell.angle_beta   90.00
_cell.angle_gamma   90.00
#
_symmetry.space_group_name_H-M   'P 1'
#
loop_
_entity.id
_entity.type
_entity.pdbx_description
1 polymer ?
#
loop_
_entity_poly.entity_id
_entity_poly.type
_entity_poly.pdbx_seq_one_letter_code
_entity_poly.pdbx_strand_id
1 'polypeptide(L)'
;MEDDDSSDDGAADGGDPFQRYGLEPIRLEDRDVFQQCFSHCRDRLSDYSFANTYIWREPIHLRWKRIRDCLCVFANGDGGLTLLFPPVGPGDTMAALRDCLEVCNAYNADFGFDGCTRVEYVSREMLDKFRGEFRAEPMSGDYVYHTQRMIDLAGGDLASKRQLKNRYARRYEARTEDYRPERHAELCLALLDKWKFQSEEKHPARPITEIRRTKEVIASAEALRHSDALGLRGMMLYAGEQLVGFTLGEMLDETSCSILIEKTDREFTGSAQYIFSEFCRQHWSHAEWCNVGDDWEIPSLAWTKESYRPAHRLDKWVVHPVQPVVKVVHTPPPAPAQTETPAPDEQRAELRDLDALVDLENRCFGQCEAFSRRQLRYLLRSPHASVHVIRRDDRIVAEALLLRRRGRNGTTARLYSLAVDSDFRGQGFGRQMLAQCLDVLRAQGIGTVVLEVAAENAPAIGLYASAGFVKTKLLHDYYAPGKDAWKMRLAPSPAPTPSAAQAGRLETALAK
;
A
#
# COMPACT_ATOMS: atom_id res chain seq x y z
N MET A 1 7.92 -9.58 62.80
CA MET A 1 7.19 -10.59 62.07
C MET A 1 6.54 -9.82 60.96
N GLU A 2 7.36 -9.56 59.97
CA GLU A 2 7.05 -8.76 58.78
C GLU A 2 6.99 -9.74 57.61
N ASP A 3 5.80 -9.90 57.04
CA ASP A 3 5.60 -10.74 55.86
C ASP A 3 5.89 -9.89 54.63
N ASP A 4 6.95 -10.27 53.97
CA ASP A 4 7.41 -9.69 52.70
C ASP A 4 6.69 -10.43 51.55
N ASP A 5 5.63 -9.79 51.00
CA ASP A 5 4.88 -10.26 49.83
C ASP A 5 5.31 -9.43 48.63
N SER A 6 6.45 -9.77 48.03
CA SER A 6 6.90 -9.20 46.78
C SER A 6 6.32 -10.02 45.61
N SER A 7 5.11 -9.68 45.18
CA SER A 7 4.58 -10.07 43.89
C SER A 7 5.30 -9.31 42.78
N ASP A 8 6.23 -10.00 42.13
CA ASP A 8 6.95 -9.60 40.94
C ASP A 8 5.93 -9.58 39.73
N ASP A 9 5.25 -8.46 39.59
CA ASP A 9 4.48 -8.17 38.37
C ASP A 9 5.46 -7.83 37.24
N GLY A 10 5.83 -8.84 36.45
CA GLY A 10 6.58 -8.72 35.22
C GLY A 10 5.88 -7.80 34.23
N ALA A 11 6.07 -6.48 34.36
CA ALA A 11 5.70 -5.49 33.36
C ALA A 11 6.44 -5.85 32.07
N ALA A 12 5.71 -6.26 31.05
CA ALA A 12 6.22 -6.44 29.70
C ALA A 12 6.86 -5.11 29.26
N ASP A 13 8.17 -5.14 29.06
CA ASP A 13 8.98 -4.04 28.56
C ASP A 13 8.47 -3.61 27.19
N GLY A 14 7.70 -2.51 27.14
CA GLY A 14 7.11 -1.92 25.93
C GLY A 14 8.11 -1.17 25.06
N GLY A 15 9.39 -1.56 25.04
CA GLY A 15 10.45 -0.98 24.22
C GLY A 15 10.21 -1.18 22.73
N ASP A 16 10.72 -0.24 21.91
CA ASP A 16 10.70 -0.35 20.44
C ASP A 16 11.40 -1.66 20.02
N PRO A 17 10.70 -2.63 19.36
CA PRO A 17 11.25 -3.93 19.01
C PRO A 17 12.47 -3.85 18.10
N PHE A 18 12.69 -2.72 17.43
CA PHE A 18 13.84 -2.49 16.55
C PHE A 18 15.14 -2.17 17.31
N GLN A 19 15.06 -1.66 18.54
CA GLN A 19 16.24 -1.30 19.35
C GLN A 19 17.13 -2.51 19.65
N ARG A 20 16.54 -3.69 19.85
CA ARG A 20 17.28 -4.94 20.07
C ARG A 20 18.23 -5.28 18.90
N TYR A 21 17.91 -4.84 17.68
CA TYR A 21 18.72 -5.05 16.47
C TYR A 21 19.60 -3.84 16.15
N GLY A 22 19.59 -2.82 17.02
CA GLY A 22 20.32 -1.57 16.83
C GLY A 22 19.83 -0.78 15.61
N LEU A 23 18.52 -0.88 15.30
CA LEU A 23 17.88 -0.14 14.22
C LEU A 23 17.25 1.13 14.80
N GLU A 24 17.59 2.27 14.22
CA GLU A 24 17.15 3.59 14.68
C GLU A 24 16.05 4.19 13.81
N PRO A 25 15.15 5.02 14.37
CA PRO A 25 14.20 5.79 13.60
C PRO A 25 14.94 6.83 12.76
N ILE A 26 14.39 7.13 11.57
CA ILE A 26 14.93 8.18 10.69
C ILE A 26 14.42 9.54 11.18
N ARG A 27 15.35 10.47 11.43
CA ARG A 27 15.11 11.83 11.91
C ARG A 27 15.60 12.87 10.89
N LEU A 28 15.18 14.11 11.03
CA LEU A 28 15.64 15.20 10.14
C LEU A 28 17.15 15.44 10.26
N GLU A 29 17.70 15.25 11.45
CA GLU A 29 19.12 15.40 11.74
C GLU A 29 20.01 14.38 10.98
N ASP A 30 19.43 13.28 10.51
CA ASP A 30 20.17 12.25 9.77
C ASP A 30 20.44 12.65 8.31
N ARG A 31 19.88 13.78 7.85
CA ARG A 31 19.91 14.22 6.45
C ARG A 31 21.32 14.23 5.86
N ASP A 32 22.27 14.81 6.56
CA ASP A 32 23.65 14.96 6.06
C ASP A 32 24.34 13.61 5.87
N VAL A 33 24.10 12.66 6.79
CA VAL A 33 24.62 11.29 6.70
C VAL A 33 24.06 10.57 5.48
N PHE A 34 22.74 10.69 5.27
CA PHE A 34 22.07 10.09 4.10
C PHE A 34 22.57 10.70 2.78
N GLN A 35 22.65 12.02 2.69
CA GLN A 35 23.13 12.71 1.50
C GLN A 35 24.58 12.35 1.18
N GLN A 36 25.45 12.28 2.19
CA GLN A 36 26.82 11.84 2.03
C GLN A 36 26.90 10.42 1.47
N CYS A 37 26.08 9.49 1.99
CA CYS A 37 26.05 8.12 1.49
C CYS A 37 25.48 8.05 0.07
N PHE A 38 24.37 8.75 -0.23
CA PHE A 38 23.77 8.76 -1.57
C PHE A 38 24.67 9.40 -2.64
N SER A 39 25.61 10.27 -2.27
CA SER A 39 26.58 10.81 -3.24
C SER A 39 27.48 9.73 -3.86
N HIS A 40 27.55 8.54 -3.27
CA HIS A 40 28.27 7.39 -3.82
C HIS A 40 27.41 6.55 -4.80
N CYS A 41 26.11 6.83 -4.92
CA CYS A 41 25.24 6.19 -5.91
C CYS A 41 25.41 6.83 -7.28
N ARG A 42 25.60 6.01 -8.31
CA ARG A 42 25.59 6.46 -9.72
C ARG A 42 24.18 6.44 -10.30
N ASP A 43 23.37 5.46 -9.89
CA ASP A 43 21.99 5.33 -10.31
C ASP A 43 21.12 6.42 -9.65
N ARG A 44 20.26 7.05 -10.43
CA ARG A 44 19.42 8.18 -10.00
C ARG A 44 17.96 7.76 -9.80
N LEU A 45 17.79 6.61 -9.11
CA LEU A 45 16.47 6.17 -8.67
C LEU A 45 15.87 7.20 -7.71
N SER A 46 14.59 7.48 -7.87
CA SER A 46 13.84 8.38 -6.97
C SER A 46 13.83 7.89 -5.52
N ASP A 47 14.10 6.60 -5.31
CA ASP A 47 14.15 5.97 -3.98
C ASP A 47 15.44 6.32 -3.21
N TYR A 48 16.52 6.72 -3.91
CA TYR A 48 17.82 7.06 -3.30
C TYR A 48 17.88 8.55 -2.96
N SER A 49 16.90 9.01 -2.18
CA SER A 49 16.78 10.37 -1.71
C SER A 49 16.42 10.37 -0.21
N PHE A 50 17.02 11.32 0.53
CA PHE A 50 16.66 11.51 1.94
C PHE A 50 15.21 11.96 2.08
N ALA A 51 14.76 12.92 1.26
CA ALA A 51 13.41 13.43 1.34
C ALA A 51 12.39 12.32 1.07
N ASN A 52 12.60 11.51 0.01
CA ASN A 52 11.74 10.37 -0.26
C ASN A 52 11.76 9.35 0.89
N THR A 53 12.94 8.98 1.40
CA THR A 53 13.06 8.06 2.54
C THR A 53 12.35 8.59 3.78
N TYR A 54 12.52 9.88 4.09
CA TYR A 54 11.92 10.51 5.27
C TYR A 54 10.39 10.52 5.23
N ILE A 55 9.78 10.94 4.11
CA ILE A 55 8.31 11.03 4.02
C ILE A 55 7.64 9.65 4.09
N TRP A 56 8.33 8.60 3.69
CA TRP A 56 7.83 7.23 3.76
C TRP A 56 8.17 6.49 5.06
N ARG A 57 8.94 7.10 6.01
CA ARG A 57 9.40 6.41 7.22
C ARG A 57 8.28 5.86 8.09
N GLU A 58 7.20 6.63 8.27
CA GLU A 58 6.05 6.17 9.07
C GLU A 58 5.13 5.22 8.29
N PRO A 59 4.74 5.50 7.03
CA PRO A 59 3.86 4.61 6.27
C PRO A 59 4.37 3.18 6.11
N ILE A 60 5.67 2.97 6.05
CA ILE A 60 6.29 1.65 5.86
C ILE A 60 7.30 1.29 6.97
N HIS A 61 7.22 1.98 8.11
CA HIS A 61 8.00 1.74 9.32
C HIS A 61 9.50 1.62 9.04
N LEU A 62 10.09 2.64 8.39
CA LEU A 62 11.51 2.64 8.07
C LEU A 62 12.35 2.82 9.34
N ARG A 63 13.44 2.08 9.35
CA ARG A 63 14.53 2.19 10.32
C ARG A 63 15.85 2.18 9.57
N TRP A 64 16.90 2.68 10.19
CA TRP A 64 18.21 2.69 9.57
C TRP A 64 19.32 2.31 10.54
N LYS A 65 20.46 1.95 9.98
CA LYS A 65 21.69 1.67 10.72
C LYS A 65 22.89 1.89 9.81
N ARG A 66 23.98 2.33 10.36
CA ARG A 66 25.26 2.35 9.65
C ARG A 66 25.99 1.01 9.85
N ILE A 67 26.29 0.31 8.78
CA ILE A 67 27.01 -0.97 8.79
C ILE A 67 28.17 -0.88 7.81
N ARG A 68 29.40 -1.14 8.25
CA ARG A 68 30.62 -1.07 7.41
C ARG A 68 30.72 0.22 6.59
N ASP A 69 30.48 1.34 7.21
CA ASP A 69 30.44 2.66 6.56
C ASP A 69 29.41 2.83 5.44
N CYS A 70 28.43 1.92 5.35
CA CYS A 70 27.29 2.04 4.46
C CYS A 70 26.03 2.42 5.23
N LEU A 71 25.20 3.24 4.62
CA LEU A 71 23.83 3.49 4.99
C LEU A 71 22.99 2.26 4.65
N CYS A 72 22.29 1.72 5.64
CA CYS A 72 21.42 0.56 5.51
C CYS A 72 20.04 0.95 6.02
N VAL A 73 19.04 0.96 5.12
CA VAL A 73 17.66 1.30 5.45
C VAL A 73 16.79 0.07 5.38
N PHE A 74 16.04 -0.15 6.45
CA PHE A 74 15.20 -1.31 6.63
C PHE A 74 13.73 -0.89 6.61
N ALA A 75 12.87 -1.72 6.02
CA ALA A 75 11.43 -1.52 5.96
C ALA A 75 10.67 -2.68 6.62
N ASN A 76 9.65 -2.35 7.41
CA ASN A 76 8.75 -3.32 8.05
C ASN A 76 7.28 -2.99 7.77
N GLY A 77 6.97 -2.60 6.55
CA GLY A 77 5.64 -2.08 6.20
C GLY A 77 4.53 -3.12 6.11
N ASP A 78 4.86 -4.39 5.86
CA ASP A 78 3.89 -5.45 5.53
C ASP A 78 4.18 -6.77 6.23
N GLY A 79 4.88 -6.71 7.37
CA GLY A 79 5.33 -7.86 8.13
C GLY A 79 6.67 -8.37 7.61
N GLY A 80 7.54 -8.66 8.55
CA GLY A 80 8.92 -9.03 8.29
C GLY A 80 9.81 -7.85 7.89
N LEU A 81 11.05 -7.93 8.35
CA LEU A 81 12.06 -6.92 8.08
C LEU A 81 12.74 -7.20 6.74
N THR A 82 12.85 -6.16 5.91
CA THR A 82 13.50 -6.21 4.60
C THR A 82 14.42 -5.02 4.45
N LEU A 83 15.39 -5.08 3.52
CA LEU A 83 16.12 -3.89 3.10
C LEU A 83 15.30 -3.11 2.09
N LEU A 84 15.18 -1.79 2.31
CA LEU A 84 14.48 -0.90 1.39
C LEU A 84 15.23 -0.79 0.05
N PHE A 85 16.55 -0.69 0.11
CA PHE A 85 17.46 -0.70 -1.04
C PHE A 85 18.83 -1.27 -0.62
N PRO A 86 19.73 -1.62 -1.56
CA PRO A 86 21.07 -2.09 -1.23
C PRO A 86 21.83 -1.11 -0.35
N PRO A 87 22.74 -1.55 0.54
CA PRO A 87 23.58 -0.66 1.29
C PRO A 87 24.34 0.34 0.42
N VAL A 88 24.39 1.61 0.82
CA VAL A 88 24.96 2.72 0.06
C VAL A 88 26.01 3.45 0.88
N GLY A 89 27.15 3.75 0.29
CA GLY A 89 28.18 4.53 0.97
C GLY A 89 29.61 4.18 0.50
N PRO A 90 30.64 4.70 1.19
CA PRO A 90 32.03 4.49 0.83
C PRO A 90 32.56 3.10 1.21
N GLY A 91 31.83 2.34 2.03
CA GLY A 91 32.29 1.06 2.56
C GLY A 91 32.08 -0.13 1.60
N ASP A 92 32.38 -1.34 2.10
CA ASP A 92 32.13 -2.59 1.36
C ASP A 92 30.65 -2.92 1.34
N THR A 93 29.99 -2.52 0.27
CA THR A 93 28.53 -2.70 0.05
C THR A 93 28.11 -4.18 0.14
N MET A 94 28.92 -5.11 -0.41
CA MET A 94 28.54 -6.54 -0.40
C MET A 94 28.69 -7.17 0.96
N ALA A 95 29.73 -6.82 1.72
CA ALA A 95 29.86 -7.26 3.09
C ALA A 95 28.78 -6.64 3.98
N ALA A 96 28.48 -5.33 3.83
CA ALA A 96 27.38 -4.68 4.51
C ALA A 96 26.03 -5.33 4.20
N LEU A 97 25.80 -5.73 2.94
CA LEU A 97 24.57 -6.44 2.54
C LEU A 97 24.40 -7.77 3.28
N ARG A 98 25.47 -8.57 3.40
CA ARG A 98 25.40 -9.84 4.13
C ARG A 98 25.04 -9.61 5.60
N ASP A 99 25.70 -8.64 6.26
CA ASP A 99 25.39 -8.28 7.65
C ASP A 99 23.93 -7.79 7.79
N CYS A 100 23.41 -7.02 6.83
CA CYS A 100 22.01 -6.59 6.82
C CYS A 100 21.03 -7.75 6.69
N LEU A 101 21.35 -8.73 5.83
CA LEU A 101 20.50 -9.93 5.67
C LEU A 101 20.47 -10.77 6.93
N GLU A 102 21.57 -10.84 7.68
CA GLU A 102 21.62 -11.48 9.00
C GLU A 102 20.70 -10.76 10.00
N VAL A 103 20.70 -9.43 10.03
CA VAL A 103 19.78 -8.63 10.85
C VAL A 103 18.33 -8.91 10.46
N CYS A 104 18.01 -8.91 9.16
CA CYS A 104 16.65 -9.23 8.68
C CYS A 104 16.25 -10.66 9.06
N ASN A 105 17.12 -11.63 8.89
CA ASN A 105 16.84 -13.03 9.22
C ASN A 105 16.61 -13.21 10.73
N ALA A 106 17.44 -12.60 11.56
CA ALA A 106 17.30 -12.66 13.03
C ALA A 106 15.95 -12.05 13.48
N TYR A 107 15.64 -10.85 13.00
CA TYR A 107 14.35 -10.21 13.26
C TYR A 107 13.17 -11.07 12.79
N ASN A 108 13.24 -11.55 11.55
CA ASN A 108 12.16 -12.32 10.93
C ASN A 108 11.93 -13.65 11.65
N ALA A 109 12.99 -14.33 12.13
CA ALA A 109 12.88 -15.54 12.92
C ALA A 109 12.24 -15.26 14.29
N ASP A 110 12.68 -14.20 14.98
CA ASP A 110 12.16 -13.84 16.32
C ASP A 110 10.66 -13.48 16.28
N PHE A 111 10.17 -12.93 15.15
CA PHE A 111 8.78 -12.52 14.99
C PHE A 111 7.95 -13.42 14.09
N GLY A 112 8.46 -14.58 13.68
CA GLY A 112 7.73 -15.58 12.89
C GLY A 112 7.49 -15.18 11.43
N PHE A 113 8.40 -14.41 10.83
CA PHE A 113 8.32 -13.95 9.43
C PHE A 113 9.30 -14.70 8.51
N ASP A 114 9.31 -16.02 8.57
CA ASP A 114 10.23 -16.84 7.76
C ASP A 114 10.10 -16.55 6.26
N GLY A 115 11.23 -16.51 5.57
CA GLY A 115 11.29 -16.30 4.11
C GLY A 115 10.94 -14.88 3.63
N CYS A 116 10.85 -13.90 4.54
CA CYS A 116 10.51 -12.51 4.21
C CYS A 116 11.71 -11.64 3.84
N THR A 117 12.93 -12.10 4.14
CA THR A 117 14.17 -11.38 3.89
C THR A 117 14.38 -11.18 2.39
N ARG A 118 14.51 -9.92 1.98
CA ARG A 118 14.77 -9.51 0.61
C ARG A 118 15.35 -8.10 0.58
N VAL A 119 15.83 -7.69 -0.60
CA VAL A 119 16.25 -6.30 -0.87
C VAL A 119 15.37 -5.74 -1.98
N GLU A 120 14.77 -4.59 -1.75
CA GLU A 120 13.92 -3.89 -2.73
C GLU A 120 14.72 -2.78 -3.44
N TYR A 121 14.14 -2.17 -4.46
CA TYR A 121 14.70 -1.05 -5.24
C TYR A 121 16.15 -1.24 -5.65
N VAL A 122 16.50 -2.46 -6.07
CA VAL A 122 17.84 -2.76 -6.58
C VAL A 122 17.96 -2.22 -8.00
N SER A 123 18.96 -1.38 -8.23
CA SER A 123 19.27 -0.84 -9.56
C SER A 123 19.95 -1.86 -10.47
N ARG A 124 20.03 -1.55 -11.78
CA ARG A 124 20.75 -2.38 -12.76
C ARG A 124 22.21 -2.58 -12.36
N GLU A 125 22.91 -1.52 -11.96
CA GLU A 125 24.31 -1.59 -11.57
C GLU A 125 24.53 -2.54 -10.39
N MET A 126 23.65 -2.44 -9.38
CA MET A 126 23.73 -3.31 -8.19
C MET A 126 23.34 -4.74 -8.50
N LEU A 127 22.35 -4.96 -9.38
CA LEU A 127 21.93 -6.30 -9.78
C LEU A 127 23.08 -7.10 -10.40
N ASP A 128 23.93 -6.46 -11.19
CA ASP A 128 25.09 -7.11 -11.79
C ASP A 128 26.12 -7.58 -10.75
N LYS A 129 26.21 -6.92 -9.59
CA LYS A 129 27.06 -7.32 -8.47
C LYS A 129 26.47 -8.51 -7.68
N PHE A 130 25.17 -8.77 -7.78
CA PHE A 130 24.47 -9.81 -7.01
C PHE A 130 24.36 -11.16 -7.72
N ARG A 131 25.01 -11.34 -8.85
CA ARG A 131 24.92 -12.56 -9.67
C ARG A 131 25.32 -13.81 -8.88
N GLY A 132 24.44 -14.83 -8.92
CA GLY A 132 24.66 -16.16 -8.33
C GLY A 132 24.25 -16.31 -6.88
N GLU A 133 24.18 -15.23 -6.09
CA GLU A 133 23.78 -15.27 -4.68
C GLU A 133 22.28 -14.96 -4.47
N PHE A 134 21.61 -14.38 -5.49
CA PHE A 134 20.25 -13.90 -5.40
C PHE A 134 19.39 -14.27 -6.60
N ARG A 135 18.13 -14.53 -6.35
CA ARG A 135 17.07 -14.58 -7.36
C ARG A 135 16.47 -13.18 -7.49
N ALA A 136 16.47 -12.63 -8.69
CA ALA A 136 15.93 -11.32 -8.98
C ALA A 136 14.55 -11.42 -9.63
N GLU A 137 13.63 -10.53 -9.20
CA GLU A 137 12.31 -10.34 -9.80
C GLU A 137 12.19 -8.87 -10.22
N PRO A 138 11.76 -8.56 -11.46
CA PRO A 138 11.59 -7.18 -11.89
C PRO A 138 10.43 -6.53 -11.12
N MET A 139 10.55 -5.22 -10.88
CA MET A 139 9.49 -4.37 -10.37
C MET A 139 9.31 -3.15 -11.27
N SER A 140 8.26 -2.35 -11.04
CA SER A 140 8.09 -1.11 -11.79
C SER A 140 9.28 -0.18 -11.59
N GLY A 141 9.85 0.29 -12.70
CA GLY A 141 10.95 1.26 -12.72
C GLY A 141 10.47 2.70 -12.82
N ASP A 142 11.39 3.65 -12.57
CA ASP A 142 11.09 5.07 -12.66
C ASP A 142 10.89 5.53 -14.10
N TYR A 143 9.97 6.46 -14.29
CA TYR A 143 9.73 7.16 -15.53
C TYR A 143 10.54 8.45 -15.57
N VAL A 144 11.40 8.60 -16.59
CA VAL A 144 12.26 9.75 -16.75
C VAL A 144 11.95 10.46 -18.07
N TYR A 145 11.73 11.78 -17.98
CA TYR A 145 11.42 12.63 -19.11
C TYR A 145 12.53 13.64 -19.35
N HIS A 146 12.67 14.14 -20.59
CA HIS A 146 13.39 15.39 -20.83
C HIS A 146 12.61 16.55 -20.23
N THR A 147 13.19 17.28 -19.30
CA THR A 147 12.53 18.40 -18.60
C THR A 147 12.02 19.45 -19.56
N GLN A 148 12.82 19.85 -20.53
CA GLN A 148 12.41 20.85 -21.53
C GLN A 148 11.19 20.38 -22.33
N ARG A 149 11.11 19.09 -22.63
CA ARG A 149 9.94 18.52 -23.34
C ARG A 149 8.66 18.58 -22.49
N MET A 150 8.78 18.44 -21.17
CA MET A 150 7.65 18.58 -20.24
C MET A 150 7.22 20.04 -20.08
N ILE A 151 8.16 20.97 -20.15
CA ILE A 151 7.88 22.42 -20.14
C ILE A 151 7.03 22.81 -21.34
N ASP A 152 7.43 22.40 -22.55
CA ASP A 152 6.82 22.85 -23.80
C ASP A 152 5.65 21.95 -24.25
N LEU A 153 5.62 20.69 -23.77
CA LEU A 153 4.74 19.62 -24.26
C LEU A 153 4.80 19.54 -25.80
N ALA A 154 6.01 19.63 -26.35
CA ALA A 154 6.27 19.69 -27.78
C ALA A 154 6.02 18.34 -28.47
N GLY A 155 5.70 18.39 -29.77
CA GLY A 155 5.44 17.22 -30.60
C GLY A 155 3.95 16.91 -30.75
N GLY A 156 3.66 16.09 -31.77
CA GLY A 156 2.31 15.63 -32.09
C GLY A 156 1.78 14.60 -31.06
N ASP A 157 2.68 13.81 -30.53
CA ASP A 157 2.41 12.77 -29.52
C ASP A 157 2.03 13.32 -28.13
N LEU A 158 2.40 14.59 -27.84
CA LEU A 158 1.98 15.33 -26.65
C LEU A 158 0.89 16.37 -26.92
N ALA A 159 0.31 16.41 -28.13
CA ALA A 159 -0.70 17.39 -28.51
C ALA A 159 -1.91 17.38 -27.58
N SER A 160 -2.37 16.23 -27.15
CA SER A 160 -3.49 16.11 -26.21
C SER A 160 -3.18 16.72 -24.83
N LYS A 161 -1.94 16.53 -24.32
CA LYS A 161 -1.49 17.11 -23.05
C LYS A 161 -1.40 18.62 -23.17
N ARG A 162 -0.82 19.12 -24.25
CA ARG A 162 -0.75 20.55 -24.54
C ARG A 162 -2.11 21.20 -24.68
N GLN A 163 -3.07 20.52 -25.33
CA GLN A 163 -4.46 20.99 -25.43
C GLN A 163 -5.13 21.11 -24.06
N LEU A 164 -4.95 20.11 -23.17
CA LEU A 164 -5.49 20.13 -21.82
C LEU A 164 -4.86 21.27 -21.00
N LYS A 165 -3.54 21.45 -21.03
CA LYS A 165 -2.83 22.57 -20.40
C LYS A 165 -3.40 23.91 -20.87
N ASN A 166 -3.50 24.11 -22.20
CA ASN A 166 -3.98 25.34 -22.79
C ASN A 166 -5.47 25.57 -22.52
N ARG A 167 -6.28 24.50 -22.42
CA ARG A 167 -7.69 24.60 -22.03
C ARG A 167 -7.81 25.12 -20.61
N TYR A 168 -7.02 24.57 -19.67
CA TYR A 168 -6.99 25.05 -18.30
C TYR A 168 -6.63 26.52 -18.22
N ALA A 169 -5.54 26.93 -18.86
CA ALA A 169 -5.08 28.33 -18.89
C ALA A 169 -6.12 29.32 -19.43
N ARG A 170 -6.92 28.89 -20.42
CA ARG A 170 -7.96 29.77 -21.01
C ARG A 170 -9.26 29.81 -20.23
N ARG A 171 -9.62 28.66 -19.58
CA ARG A 171 -10.92 28.51 -18.92
C ARG A 171 -10.90 29.07 -17.51
N TYR A 172 -9.77 28.98 -16.84
CA TYR A 172 -9.61 29.38 -15.46
C TYR A 172 -8.53 30.47 -15.38
N GLU A 173 -8.70 31.39 -14.47
CA GLU A 173 -7.65 32.38 -14.16
C GLU A 173 -6.50 31.68 -13.44
N ALA A 174 -5.62 31.04 -14.23
CA ALA A 174 -4.55 30.21 -13.73
C ALA A 174 -3.47 31.07 -13.08
N ARG A 175 -3.22 30.82 -11.79
CA ARG A 175 -2.13 31.47 -11.02
C ARG A 175 -1.32 30.42 -10.30
N THR A 176 -0.02 30.58 -10.29
CA THR A 176 0.90 29.75 -9.49
C THR A 176 1.53 30.59 -8.39
N GLU A 177 1.91 29.94 -7.30
CA GLU A 177 2.58 30.53 -6.16
C GLU A 177 3.57 29.54 -5.58
N ASP A 178 4.75 30.00 -5.12
CA ASP A 178 5.70 29.14 -4.43
C ASP A 178 5.10 28.61 -3.12
N TYR A 179 5.26 27.33 -2.88
CA TYR A 179 4.81 26.70 -1.66
C TYR A 179 5.67 27.16 -0.47
N ARG A 180 5.01 27.48 0.64
CA ARG A 180 5.63 27.81 1.93
C ARG A 180 4.85 27.09 3.03
N PRO A 181 5.48 26.20 3.82
CA PRO A 181 4.76 25.31 4.75
C PRO A 181 3.96 26.09 5.80
N GLU A 182 4.51 27.15 6.37
CA GLU A 182 3.88 27.97 7.40
C GLU A 182 2.58 28.65 6.94
N ARG A 183 2.45 28.90 5.64
CA ARG A 183 1.29 29.58 5.05
C ARG A 183 0.32 28.65 4.36
N HIS A 184 0.83 27.58 3.74
CA HIS A 184 0.06 26.84 2.75
C HIS A 184 -0.22 25.38 3.16
N ALA A 185 0.46 24.86 4.21
CA ALA A 185 0.33 23.43 4.58
C ALA A 185 -1.12 23.02 4.83
N GLU A 186 -1.87 23.77 5.62
CA GLU A 186 -3.27 23.44 5.95
C GLU A 186 -4.19 23.47 4.71
N LEU A 187 -3.98 24.42 3.80
CA LEU A 187 -4.73 24.51 2.53
C LEU A 187 -4.45 23.28 1.65
N CYS A 188 -3.18 22.89 1.54
CA CYS A 188 -2.79 21.70 0.77
C CYS A 188 -3.28 20.40 1.41
N LEU A 189 -3.29 20.30 2.75
CA LEU A 189 -3.85 19.15 3.47
C LEU A 189 -5.37 19.01 3.21
N ALA A 190 -6.11 20.12 3.21
CA ALA A 190 -7.53 20.11 2.86
C ALA A 190 -7.77 19.65 1.41
N LEU A 191 -6.94 20.10 0.46
CA LEU A 191 -7.00 19.63 -0.94
C LEU A 191 -6.62 18.15 -1.06
N LEU A 192 -5.66 17.68 -0.28
CA LEU A 192 -5.26 16.27 -0.24
C LEU A 192 -6.40 15.36 0.24
N ASP A 193 -7.17 15.79 1.24
CA ASP A 193 -8.36 15.09 1.70
C ASP A 193 -9.45 15.06 0.61
N LYS A 194 -9.69 16.17 -0.09
CA LYS A 194 -10.59 16.23 -1.25
C LYS A 194 -10.13 15.28 -2.37
N TRP A 195 -8.85 15.30 -2.70
CA TRP A 195 -8.25 14.40 -3.69
C TRP A 195 -8.43 12.92 -3.33
N LYS A 196 -8.23 12.58 -2.04
CA LYS A 196 -8.47 11.22 -1.53
C LYS A 196 -9.91 10.79 -1.77
N PHE A 197 -10.87 11.63 -1.41
CA PHE A 197 -12.30 11.37 -1.61
C PHE A 197 -12.65 11.19 -3.09
N GLN A 198 -12.23 12.11 -3.96
CA GLN A 198 -12.45 12.02 -5.42
C GLN A 198 -11.81 10.77 -6.05
N SER A 199 -10.69 10.33 -5.49
CA SER A 199 -10.00 9.13 -5.94
C SER A 199 -10.74 7.85 -5.53
N GLU A 200 -11.41 7.87 -4.37
CA GLU A 200 -12.25 6.76 -3.88
C GLU A 200 -13.55 6.64 -4.69
N GLU A 201 -14.14 7.75 -5.13
CA GLU A 201 -15.38 7.74 -5.90
C GLU A 201 -15.20 7.19 -7.34
N LYS A 202 -14.14 7.57 -8.03
CA LYS A 202 -13.91 7.17 -9.45
C LYS A 202 -13.31 5.79 -9.62
N HIS A 203 -12.55 5.34 -8.65
CA HIS A 203 -11.93 4.03 -8.66
C HIS A 203 -12.14 3.43 -7.27
N PRO A 204 -13.27 2.75 -7.04
CA PRO A 204 -13.41 1.93 -5.85
C PRO A 204 -12.24 0.94 -5.87
N ALA A 205 -11.28 1.25 -5.03
CA ALA A 205 -9.95 0.71 -5.14
C ALA A 205 -9.95 -0.77 -4.81
N ARG A 206 -9.15 -1.54 -5.54
CA ARG A 206 -8.62 -2.81 -5.03
C ARG A 206 -8.00 -2.53 -3.66
N PRO A 207 -8.08 -3.44 -2.66
CA PRO A 207 -7.62 -3.20 -1.29
C PRO A 207 -6.23 -2.63 -1.21
N ILE A 208 -5.33 -3.16 -2.04
CA ILE A 208 -3.95 -2.71 -2.11
C ILE A 208 -3.84 -1.26 -2.55
N THR A 209 -4.72 -0.79 -3.43
CA THR A 209 -4.75 0.60 -3.89
C THR A 209 -5.25 1.52 -2.78
N GLU A 210 -6.22 1.08 -1.96
CA GLU A 210 -6.72 1.85 -0.80
C GLU A 210 -5.64 1.98 0.29
N ILE A 211 -4.94 0.89 0.61
CA ILE A 211 -3.84 0.91 1.58
C ILE A 211 -2.69 1.78 1.05
N ARG A 212 -2.30 1.63 -0.20
CA ARG A 212 -1.26 2.46 -0.84
C ARG A 212 -1.65 3.93 -0.83
N ARG A 213 -2.91 4.25 -1.16
CA ARG A 213 -3.43 5.62 -1.12
C ARG A 213 -3.40 6.21 0.28
N THR A 214 -3.72 5.43 1.31
CA THR A 214 -3.64 5.88 2.70
C THR A 214 -2.19 6.17 3.08
N LYS A 215 -1.25 5.30 2.72
CA LYS A 215 0.19 5.51 2.92
C LYS A 215 0.69 6.76 2.16
N GLU A 216 0.22 6.95 0.92
CA GLU A 216 0.55 8.13 0.09
C GLU A 216 0.04 9.45 0.70
N VAL A 217 -1.15 9.44 1.30
CA VAL A 217 -1.70 10.61 2.01
C VAL A 217 -0.82 10.97 3.21
N ILE A 218 -0.38 9.98 3.99
CA ILE A 218 0.52 10.21 5.13
C ILE A 218 1.85 10.76 4.64
N ALA A 219 2.48 10.14 3.63
CA ALA A 219 3.75 10.61 3.06
C ALA A 219 3.62 12.02 2.48
N SER A 220 2.50 12.33 1.79
CA SER A 220 2.24 13.67 1.26
C SER A 220 2.09 14.72 2.36
N ALA A 221 1.44 14.38 3.47
CA ALA A 221 1.30 15.28 4.62
C ALA A 221 2.66 15.55 5.29
N GLU A 222 3.53 14.52 5.41
CA GLU A 222 4.89 14.68 5.93
C GLU A 222 5.74 15.60 5.03
N ALA A 223 5.66 15.43 3.71
CA ALA A 223 6.35 16.29 2.76
C ALA A 223 5.89 17.76 2.86
N LEU A 224 4.58 17.98 2.99
CA LEU A 224 4.02 19.33 3.17
C LEU A 224 4.52 19.98 4.46
N ARG A 225 4.51 19.29 5.58
CA ARG A 225 4.92 19.84 6.87
C ARG A 225 6.42 20.12 6.98
N HIS A 226 7.23 19.29 6.34
CA HIS A 226 8.68 19.30 6.50
C HIS A 226 9.44 19.73 5.25
N SER A 227 8.77 20.35 4.25
CA SER A 227 9.37 20.69 2.95
C SER A 227 10.68 21.46 3.07
N ASP A 228 10.76 22.47 3.93
CA ASP A 228 11.96 23.30 4.12
C ASP A 228 13.12 22.49 4.70
N ALA A 229 12.86 21.73 5.78
CA ALA A 229 13.87 20.86 6.38
C ALA A 229 14.35 19.76 5.43
N LEU A 230 13.47 19.29 4.54
CA LEU A 230 13.80 18.30 3.50
C LEU A 230 14.46 18.93 2.26
N GLY A 231 14.46 20.27 2.14
CA GLY A 231 14.99 20.98 0.98
C GLY A 231 14.13 20.82 -0.27
N LEU A 232 12.83 20.55 -0.08
CA LEU A 232 11.89 20.44 -1.20
C LEU A 232 11.51 21.82 -1.73
N ARG A 233 11.38 21.91 -3.04
CA ARG A 233 10.70 23.04 -3.68
C ARG A 233 9.26 22.66 -3.96
N GLY A 234 8.36 23.60 -3.83
CA GLY A 234 6.95 23.34 -4.06
C GLY A 234 6.26 24.49 -4.78
N MET A 235 5.16 24.15 -5.46
CA MET A 235 4.33 25.11 -6.17
C MET A 235 2.85 24.79 -5.95
N MET A 236 2.07 25.85 -5.77
CA MET A 236 0.62 25.81 -5.70
C MET A 236 -0.01 26.27 -7.01
N LEU A 237 -1.16 25.70 -7.35
CA LEU A 237 -1.94 26.09 -8.52
C LEU A 237 -3.33 26.53 -8.11
N TYR A 238 -3.73 27.70 -8.58
CA TYR A 238 -5.04 28.30 -8.36
C TYR A 238 -5.84 28.43 -9.66
N ALA A 239 -7.16 28.36 -9.51
CA ALA A 239 -8.16 28.76 -10.49
C ALA A 239 -8.93 29.96 -9.90
N GLY A 240 -8.58 31.18 -10.29
CA GLY A 240 -8.95 32.38 -9.55
C GLY A 240 -8.39 32.35 -8.14
N GLU A 241 -9.26 32.45 -7.14
CA GLU A 241 -8.86 32.38 -5.71
C GLU A 241 -8.87 30.94 -5.15
N GLN A 242 -9.40 29.96 -5.88
CA GLN A 242 -9.50 28.59 -5.39
C GLN A 242 -8.20 27.81 -5.62
N LEU A 243 -7.63 27.24 -4.54
CA LEU A 243 -6.55 26.27 -4.64
C LEU A 243 -7.06 24.98 -5.30
N VAL A 244 -6.40 24.56 -6.39
CA VAL A 244 -6.79 23.40 -7.19
C VAL A 244 -5.67 22.38 -7.40
N GLY A 245 -4.46 22.71 -6.97
CA GLY A 245 -3.33 21.78 -7.07
C GLY A 245 -2.12 22.23 -6.26
N PHE A 246 -1.29 21.26 -5.92
CA PHE A 246 0.06 21.49 -5.40
C PHE A 246 1.02 20.39 -5.88
N THR A 247 2.29 20.71 -5.90
CA THR A 247 3.37 19.79 -6.26
C THR A 247 4.62 20.09 -5.45
N LEU A 248 5.38 19.04 -5.12
CA LEU A 248 6.65 19.11 -4.40
C LEU A 248 7.69 18.24 -5.10
N GLY A 249 8.94 18.71 -5.12
CA GLY A 249 10.05 17.99 -5.73
C GLY A 249 11.41 18.45 -5.23
N GLU A 250 12.46 17.79 -5.69
CA GLU A 250 13.85 18.05 -5.33
C GLU A 250 14.80 17.80 -6.50
N MET A 251 16.05 18.24 -6.39
CA MET A 251 17.14 17.77 -7.25
C MET A 251 17.71 16.47 -6.69
N LEU A 252 17.80 15.43 -7.52
CA LEU A 252 18.48 14.17 -7.18
C LEU A 252 20.01 14.31 -7.38
N ASP A 253 20.40 15.09 -8.38
CA ASP A 253 21.79 15.45 -8.68
C ASP A 253 21.83 16.77 -9.46
N GLU A 254 22.99 17.11 -10.06
CA GLU A 254 23.18 18.35 -10.81
C GLU A 254 22.32 18.43 -12.08
N THR A 255 21.87 17.30 -12.63
CA THR A 255 21.19 17.19 -13.93
C THR A 255 19.77 16.71 -13.85
N SER A 256 19.37 16.08 -12.74
CA SER A 256 18.11 15.34 -12.60
C SER A 256 17.28 15.88 -11.45
N CYS A 257 16.06 16.30 -11.71
CA CYS A 257 15.06 16.58 -10.66
C CYS A 257 14.12 15.41 -10.45
N SER A 258 13.47 15.37 -9.29
CA SER A 258 12.39 14.43 -8.97
C SER A 258 11.13 15.17 -8.59
N ILE A 259 9.99 14.76 -9.17
CA ILE A 259 8.66 15.17 -8.71
C ILE A 259 8.14 14.11 -7.76
N LEU A 260 8.21 14.40 -6.46
CA LEU A 260 7.81 13.48 -5.40
C LEU A 260 6.30 13.39 -5.24
N ILE A 261 5.64 14.53 -5.29
CA ILE A 261 4.21 14.66 -5.04
C ILE A 261 3.60 15.63 -6.02
N GLU A 262 2.49 15.23 -6.64
CA GLU A 262 1.60 16.10 -7.39
C GLU A 262 0.16 15.70 -7.10
N LYS A 263 -0.65 16.65 -6.66
CA LYS A 263 -2.07 16.48 -6.39
C LYS A 263 -2.86 17.62 -7.01
N THR A 264 -3.92 17.25 -7.73
CA THR A 264 -4.83 18.25 -8.35
C THR A 264 -6.28 17.86 -8.13
N ASP A 265 -7.13 18.87 -8.01
CA ASP A 265 -8.57 18.69 -8.03
C ASP A 265 -9.04 18.28 -9.43
N ARG A 266 -9.66 17.11 -9.52
CA ARG A 266 -10.08 16.51 -10.79
C ARG A 266 -11.25 17.21 -11.47
N GLU A 267 -11.96 18.08 -10.75
CA GLU A 267 -13.03 18.91 -11.32
C GLU A 267 -12.47 19.95 -12.30
N PHE A 268 -11.19 20.31 -12.15
CA PHE A 268 -10.52 21.31 -12.99
C PHE A 268 -9.72 20.62 -14.11
N THR A 269 -10.41 20.30 -15.19
CA THR A 269 -9.80 19.60 -16.34
C THR A 269 -8.59 20.34 -16.89
N GLY A 270 -7.44 19.67 -16.95
CA GLY A 270 -6.18 20.21 -17.44
C GLY A 270 -5.25 20.77 -16.35
N SER A 271 -5.70 20.80 -15.08
CA SER A 271 -4.89 21.27 -13.95
C SER A 271 -3.60 20.46 -13.79
N ALA A 272 -3.65 19.14 -13.88
CA ALA A 272 -2.48 18.25 -13.77
C ALA A 272 -1.44 18.55 -14.89
N GLN A 273 -1.88 18.74 -16.13
CA GLN A 273 -0.99 19.08 -17.23
C GLN A 273 -0.40 20.48 -17.08
N TYR A 274 -1.17 21.39 -16.52
CA TYR A 274 -0.73 22.76 -16.29
C TYR A 274 0.32 22.82 -15.18
N ILE A 275 0.02 22.27 -14.00
CA ILE A 275 0.93 22.34 -12.84
C ILE A 275 2.25 21.61 -13.13
N PHE A 276 2.21 20.42 -13.75
CA PHE A 276 3.41 19.68 -14.09
C PHE A 276 4.33 20.47 -15.01
N SER A 277 3.78 21.03 -16.10
CA SER A 277 4.56 21.81 -17.06
C SER A 277 5.10 23.11 -16.45
N GLU A 278 4.29 23.82 -15.66
CA GLU A 278 4.72 25.07 -15.02
C GLU A 278 5.74 24.84 -13.90
N PHE A 279 5.61 23.75 -13.13
CA PHE A 279 6.58 23.39 -12.12
C PHE A 279 7.95 23.06 -12.74
N CYS A 280 7.96 22.30 -13.84
CA CYS A 280 9.18 22.06 -14.61
C CYS A 280 9.77 23.39 -15.12
N ARG A 281 8.94 24.32 -15.60
CA ARG A 281 9.39 25.62 -16.13
C ARG A 281 9.99 26.51 -15.06
N GLN A 282 9.32 26.64 -13.91
CA GLN A 282 9.67 27.64 -12.90
C GLN A 282 10.81 27.16 -11.99
N HIS A 283 10.87 25.86 -11.69
CA HIS A 283 11.80 25.32 -10.70
C HIS A 283 12.89 24.43 -11.29
N TRP A 284 12.64 23.75 -12.42
CA TRP A 284 13.50 22.68 -12.95
C TRP A 284 14.01 22.92 -14.37
N SER A 285 13.87 24.12 -14.92
CA SER A 285 14.31 24.44 -16.29
C SER A 285 15.83 24.26 -16.52
N HIS A 286 16.61 24.20 -15.45
CA HIS A 286 18.05 23.93 -15.48
C HIS A 286 18.39 22.42 -15.42
N ALA A 287 17.43 21.56 -15.06
CA ALA A 287 17.61 20.12 -15.03
C ALA A 287 17.38 19.53 -16.43
N GLU A 288 18.24 18.61 -16.86
CA GLU A 288 18.07 17.89 -18.13
C GLU A 288 16.94 16.86 -18.01
N TRP A 289 16.89 16.16 -16.87
CA TRP A 289 16.01 15.04 -16.63
C TRP A 289 14.99 15.32 -15.51
N CYS A 290 13.78 14.84 -15.71
CA CYS A 290 12.70 14.89 -14.75
C CYS A 290 12.24 13.46 -14.44
N ASN A 291 12.61 12.94 -13.26
CA ASN A 291 12.18 11.66 -12.73
C ASN A 291 10.85 11.85 -11.98
N VAL A 292 9.84 11.05 -12.30
CA VAL A 292 8.52 11.11 -11.65
C VAL A 292 8.18 9.83 -10.88
N GLY A 293 9.21 9.04 -10.55
CA GLY A 293 9.06 7.78 -9.84
C GLY A 293 8.38 6.69 -10.67
N ASP A 294 8.08 5.57 -10.01
CA ASP A 294 7.44 4.42 -10.61
C ASP A 294 5.90 4.53 -10.63
N ASP A 295 5.21 3.50 -11.12
CA ASP A 295 3.75 3.43 -11.22
C ASP A 295 3.10 2.52 -10.17
N TRP A 296 3.90 2.00 -9.23
CA TRP A 296 3.43 1.06 -8.21
C TRP A 296 2.66 -0.15 -8.75
N GLU A 297 2.90 -0.53 -10.00
CA GLU A 297 2.17 -1.56 -10.71
C GLU A 297 0.64 -1.28 -10.78
N ILE A 298 0.26 0.02 -10.78
CA ILE A 298 -1.11 0.48 -10.96
C ILE A 298 -1.32 0.79 -12.45
N PRO A 299 -2.15 0.00 -13.18
CA PRO A 299 -2.27 0.14 -14.64
C PRO A 299 -2.69 1.55 -15.10
N SER A 300 -3.58 2.22 -14.36
CA SER A 300 -4.00 3.59 -14.71
C SER A 300 -2.90 4.62 -14.50
N LEU A 301 -2.02 4.42 -13.51
CA LEU A 301 -0.87 5.28 -13.27
C LEU A 301 0.22 5.03 -14.32
N ALA A 302 0.49 3.75 -14.63
CA ALA A 302 1.39 3.35 -15.71
C ALA A 302 0.97 3.99 -17.04
N TRP A 303 -0.31 3.83 -17.42
CA TRP A 303 -0.86 4.45 -18.62
C TRP A 303 -0.69 5.97 -18.62
N THR A 304 -0.94 6.62 -17.47
CA THR A 304 -0.78 8.07 -17.35
C THR A 304 0.67 8.48 -17.60
N LYS A 305 1.64 7.83 -16.95
CA LYS A 305 3.06 8.14 -17.10
C LYS A 305 3.57 7.82 -18.51
N GLU A 306 3.22 6.67 -19.08
CA GLU A 306 3.55 6.31 -20.47
C GLU A 306 3.00 7.31 -21.50
N SER A 307 1.81 7.88 -21.21
CA SER A 307 1.19 8.86 -22.11
C SER A 307 1.95 10.18 -22.25
N TYR A 308 2.91 10.45 -21.36
CA TYR A 308 3.86 11.58 -21.48
C TYR A 308 5.14 11.23 -22.23
N ARG A 309 5.26 9.99 -22.74
CA ARG A 309 6.37 9.53 -23.58
C ARG A 309 7.72 9.67 -22.87
N PRO A 310 8.00 8.83 -21.87
CA PRO A 310 9.28 8.87 -21.17
C PRO A 310 10.45 8.71 -22.15
N ALA A 311 11.54 9.41 -21.87
CA ALA A 311 12.78 9.30 -22.64
C ALA A 311 13.43 7.95 -22.38
N HIS A 312 13.41 7.51 -21.13
CA HIS A 312 13.86 6.18 -20.71
C HIS A 312 13.21 5.80 -19.39
N ARG A 313 13.43 4.55 -18.97
CA ARG A 313 13.05 4.06 -17.65
C ARG A 313 14.29 3.64 -16.88
N LEU A 314 14.28 3.86 -15.57
CA LEU A 314 15.28 3.31 -14.67
C LEU A 314 14.70 2.04 -14.06
N ASP A 315 15.19 0.90 -14.53
CA ASP A 315 14.71 -0.41 -14.09
C ASP A 315 15.05 -0.66 -12.62
N LYS A 316 14.15 -1.38 -11.94
CA LYS A 316 14.28 -1.76 -10.54
C LYS A 316 13.99 -3.24 -10.35
N TRP A 317 14.61 -3.86 -9.34
CA TRP A 317 14.39 -5.26 -8.97
C TRP A 317 14.19 -5.42 -7.48
N VAL A 318 13.48 -6.49 -7.14
CA VAL A 318 13.53 -7.11 -5.82
C VAL A 318 14.45 -8.32 -5.91
N VAL A 319 15.40 -8.46 -4.98
CA VAL A 319 16.27 -9.64 -4.94
C VAL A 319 16.05 -10.42 -3.65
N HIS A 320 16.00 -11.73 -3.78
CA HIS A 320 15.82 -12.68 -2.71
C HIS A 320 17.09 -13.53 -2.59
N PRO A 321 17.66 -13.70 -1.37
CA PRO A 321 18.77 -14.63 -1.18
C PRO A 321 18.38 -16.03 -1.69
N VAL A 322 19.25 -16.67 -2.45
CA VAL A 322 19.08 -18.07 -2.80
C VAL A 322 19.42 -18.87 -1.55
N GLN A 323 18.40 -19.33 -0.81
CA GLN A 323 18.62 -20.23 0.30
C GLN A 323 19.26 -21.53 -0.21
N PRO A 324 20.29 -22.07 0.47
CA PRO A 324 20.71 -23.42 0.19
C PRO A 324 19.49 -24.33 0.39
N VAL A 325 19.21 -25.16 -0.62
CA VAL A 325 18.10 -26.13 -0.54
C VAL A 325 18.40 -27.08 0.61
N VAL A 326 17.96 -26.77 1.80
CA VAL A 326 17.91 -27.74 2.89
C VAL A 326 16.82 -28.73 2.49
N LYS A 327 17.21 -29.92 2.05
CA LYS A 327 16.28 -31.03 1.88
C LYS A 327 15.69 -31.36 3.26
N VAL A 328 14.54 -30.75 3.54
CA VAL A 328 13.71 -31.21 4.65
C VAL A 328 13.20 -32.58 4.26
N VAL A 329 13.73 -33.60 4.90
CA VAL A 329 13.17 -34.96 4.83
C VAL A 329 11.83 -34.90 5.53
N HIS A 330 10.76 -34.77 4.75
CA HIS A 330 9.41 -34.92 5.28
C HIS A 330 9.20 -36.38 5.72
N THR A 331 9.17 -36.59 7.02
CA THR A 331 8.54 -37.75 7.59
C THR A 331 7.03 -37.56 7.41
N PRO A 332 6.29 -38.48 6.75
CA PRO A 332 4.86 -38.29 6.57
C PRO A 332 4.15 -38.31 7.94
N PRO A 333 3.20 -37.38 8.15
CA PRO A 333 2.40 -37.39 9.38
C PRO A 333 1.50 -38.62 9.43
N PRO A 334 1.13 -39.13 10.65
CA PRO A 334 0.20 -40.25 10.81
C PRO A 334 -1.19 -39.87 10.27
N ALA A 335 -1.91 -40.89 9.76
CA ALA A 335 -3.20 -40.77 9.10
C ALA A 335 -4.25 -39.99 9.93
N PRO A 336 -5.15 -39.23 9.29
CA PRO A 336 -6.04 -38.28 9.95
C PRO A 336 -7.13 -38.98 10.75
N ALA A 337 -7.26 -38.58 12.02
CA ALA A 337 -8.44 -38.79 12.83
C ALA A 337 -9.56 -37.82 12.44
N GLN A 338 -10.75 -38.22 12.60
CA GLN A 338 -12.03 -37.66 12.18
C GLN A 338 -12.20 -36.16 12.33
N THR A 339 -12.80 -35.54 11.31
CA THR A 339 -13.12 -34.14 11.09
C THR A 339 -13.90 -33.49 12.24
N GLU A 340 -13.18 -32.76 13.08
CA GLU A 340 -13.73 -31.63 13.86
C GLU A 340 -13.72 -30.39 13.00
N THR A 341 -14.77 -29.59 13.06
CA THR A 341 -14.85 -28.30 12.36
C THR A 341 -13.76 -27.36 12.95
N PRO A 342 -12.79 -26.90 12.16
CA PRO A 342 -11.67 -26.08 12.70
C PRO A 342 -12.17 -24.81 13.38
N ALA A 343 -11.46 -24.41 14.45
CA ALA A 343 -11.70 -23.15 15.14
C ALA A 343 -11.52 -21.95 14.19
N PRO A 344 -12.14 -20.77 14.46
CA PRO A 344 -12.12 -19.60 13.55
C PRO A 344 -10.74 -19.13 13.11
N ASP A 345 -9.70 -19.33 13.93
CA ASP A 345 -8.31 -18.94 13.62
C ASP A 345 -7.62 -19.89 12.63
N GLU A 346 -7.99 -21.16 12.60
CA GLU A 346 -7.42 -22.15 11.66
C GLU A 346 -7.89 -21.94 10.21
N GLN A 347 -8.88 -21.09 9.98
CA GLN A 347 -9.43 -20.75 8.67
C GLN A 347 -8.80 -19.49 8.05
N ARG A 348 -7.96 -18.79 8.80
CA ARG A 348 -7.23 -17.65 8.29
C ARG A 348 -6.03 -18.13 7.47
N ALA A 349 -5.88 -17.56 6.26
CA ALA A 349 -4.73 -17.87 5.41
C ALA A 349 -3.46 -17.20 5.98
N GLU A 350 -2.34 -17.91 5.82
CA GLU A 350 -1.01 -17.49 6.21
C GLU A 350 -0.08 -17.38 4.98
N LEU A 351 1.15 -16.91 5.19
CA LEU A 351 2.12 -16.79 4.10
C LEU A 351 2.47 -18.11 3.43
N ARG A 352 2.40 -19.22 4.15
CA ARG A 352 2.58 -20.58 3.59
C ARG A 352 1.52 -20.92 2.53
N ASP A 353 0.37 -20.28 2.57
CA ASP A 353 -0.75 -20.49 1.64
C ASP A 353 -0.63 -19.66 0.36
N LEU A 354 0.39 -18.80 0.25
CA LEU A 354 0.52 -17.81 -0.82
C LEU A 354 0.49 -18.43 -2.22
N ASP A 355 1.18 -19.58 -2.42
CA ASP A 355 1.21 -20.25 -3.72
C ASP A 355 -0.16 -20.81 -4.09
N ALA A 356 -0.81 -21.48 -3.14
CA ALA A 356 -2.15 -22.04 -3.33
C ALA A 356 -3.21 -20.96 -3.58
N LEU A 357 -3.07 -19.77 -2.94
CA LEU A 357 -3.95 -18.63 -3.18
C LEU A 357 -3.74 -18.03 -4.58
N VAL A 358 -2.48 -17.88 -5.02
CA VAL A 358 -2.17 -17.43 -6.39
C VAL A 358 -2.78 -18.37 -7.41
N ASP A 359 -2.67 -19.67 -7.20
CA ASP A 359 -3.25 -20.68 -8.09
C ASP A 359 -4.78 -20.63 -8.10
N LEU A 360 -5.42 -20.42 -6.94
CA LEU A 360 -6.88 -20.26 -6.86
C LEU A 360 -7.35 -19.00 -7.59
N GLU A 361 -6.70 -17.86 -7.35
CA GLU A 361 -7.00 -16.59 -8.00
C GLU A 361 -6.90 -16.71 -9.53
N ASN A 362 -5.83 -17.33 -10.04
CA ASN A 362 -5.64 -17.51 -11.47
C ASN A 362 -6.71 -18.45 -12.10
N ARG A 363 -7.25 -19.40 -11.34
CA ARG A 363 -8.35 -20.26 -11.80
C ARG A 363 -9.71 -19.58 -11.73
N CYS A 364 -9.93 -18.69 -10.76
CA CYS A 364 -11.22 -18.04 -10.53
C CYS A 364 -11.41 -16.77 -11.35
N PHE A 365 -10.33 -16.04 -11.61
CA PHE A 365 -10.33 -14.74 -12.26
C PHE A 365 -9.39 -14.74 -13.48
N GLY A 366 -9.70 -13.92 -14.47
CA GLY A 366 -8.81 -13.73 -15.62
C GLY A 366 -7.48 -13.04 -15.22
N GLN A 367 -6.45 -13.16 -16.06
CA GLN A 367 -5.10 -12.62 -15.78
C GLN A 367 -5.06 -11.13 -15.39
N CYS A 368 -6.05 -10.35 -15.83
CA CYS A 368 -6.16 -8.92 -15.50
C CYS A 368 -6.94 -8.66 -14.20
N GLU A 369 -7.66 -9.64 -13.66
CA GLU A 369 -8.54 -9.49 -12.51
C GLU A 369 -8.01 -10.22 -11.26
N ALA A 370 -7.21 -11.28 -11.44
CA ALA A 370 -6.57 -12.03 -10.36
C ALA A 370 -5.58 -11.18 -9.57
N PHE A 371 -5.49 -11.41 -8.27
CA PHE A 371 -4.43 -10.82 -7.47
C PHE A 371 -3.08 -11.40 -7.87
N SER A 372 -2.10 -10.53 -8.09
CA SER A 372 -0.71 -10.95 -8.26
C SER A 372 -0.17 -11.55 -6.94
N ARG A 373 0.85 -12.41 -7.05
CA ARG A 373 1.57 -12.97 -5.89
C ARG A 373 2.02 -11.90 -4.89
N ARG A 374 2.50 -10.76 -5.38
CA ARG A 374 2.93 -9.63 -4.56
C ARG A 374 1.76 -9.01 -3.80
N GLN A 375 0.61 -8.87 -4.45
CA GLN A 375 -0.60 -8.33 -3.82
C GLN A 375 -1.14 -9.26 -2.74
N LEU A 376 -1.22 -10.58 -2.99
CA LEU A 376 -1.67 -11.56 -1.99
C LEU A 376 -0.72 -11.60 -0.79
N ARG A 377 0.59 -11.58 -1.03
CA ARG A 377 1.59 -11.49 0.04
C ARG A 377 1.40 -10.26 0.91
N TYR A 378 1.12 -9.12 0.30
CA TYR A 378 0.81 -7.88 0.99
C TYR A 378 -0.45 -8.00 1.86
N LEU A 379 -1.53 -8.52 1.30
CA LEU A 379 -2.83 -8.66 1.98
C LEU A 379 -2.75 -9.64 3.17
N LEU A 380 -2.01 -10.73 3.02
CA LEU A 380 -1.79 -11.71 4.10
C LEU A 380 -1.06 -11.11 5.32
N ARG A 381 -0.25 -10.06 5.11
CA ARG A 381 0.54 -9.39 6.14
C ARG A 381 -0.12 -8.14 6.70
N SER A 382 -1.12 -7.61 6.03
CA SER A 382 -1.75 -6.35 6.41
C SER A 382 -2.57 -6.50 7.70
N PRO A 383 -2.38 -5.65 8.73
CA PRO A 383 -3.23 -5.66 9.93
C PRO A 383 -4.66 -5.21 9.63
N HIS A 384 -4.89 -4.57 8.48
CA HIS A 384 -6.20 -4.09 8.04
C HIS A 384 -6.91 -5.07 7.11
N ALA A 385 -6.24 -6.14 6.69
CA ALA A 385 -6.80 -7.19 5.85
C ALA A 385 -6.81 -8.54 6.58
N SER A 386 -7.72 -9.42 6.20
CA SER A 386 -7.65 -10.85 6.54
C SER A 386 -8.15 -11.67 5.36
N VAL A 387 -7.38 -12.68 4.97
CA VAL A 387 -7.75 -13.65 3.96
C VAL A 387 -8.22 -14.90 4.69
N HIS A 388 -9.43 -15.34 4.42
CA HIS A 388 -10.03 -16.54 4.97
C HIS A 388 -10.10 -17.60 3.88
N VAL A 389 -9.90 -18.87 4.24
CA VAL A 389 -9.86 -19.97 3.28
C VAL A 389 -10.68 -21.17 3.75
N ILE A 390 -11.20 -21.91 2.79
CA ILE A 390 -11.72 -23.28 3.02
C ILE A 390 -10.80 -24.25 2.29
N ARG A 391 -10.39 -25.31 2.99
CA ARG A 391 -9.53 -26.37 2.44
C ARG A 391 -10.31 -27.66 2.28
N ARG A 392 -9.97 -28.40 1.23
CA ARG A 392 -10.38 -29.78 0.98
C ARG A 392 -9.17 -30.54 0.44
N ASP A 393 -8.82 -31.64 1.08
CA ASP A 393 -7.70 -32.51 0.69
C ASP A 393 -6.40 -31.69 0.44
N ASP A 394 -6.03 -30.85 1.40
CA ASP A 394 -4.88 -29.91 1.37
C ASP A 394 -4.92 -28.84 0.26
N ARG A 395 -6.00 -28.78 -0.52
CA ARG A 395 -6.22 -27.76 -1.55
C ARG A 395 -7.11 -26.63 -1.01
N ILE A 396 -6.73 -25.38 -1.25
CA ILE A 396 -7.62 -24.24 -1.02
C ILE A 396 -8.68 -24.22 -2.14
N VAL A 397 -9.95 -24.36 -1.74
CA VAL A 397 -11.09 -24.45 -2.67
C VAL A 397 -11.96 -23.21 -2.65
N ALA A 398 -11.86 -22.39 -1.60
CA ALA A 398 -12.50 -21.08 -1.54
C ALA A 398 -11.66 -20.12 -0.71
N GLU A 399 -11.76 -18.84 -1.05
CA GLU A 399 -11.16 -17.75 -0.29
C GLU A 399 -12.10 -16.56 -0.18
N ALA A 400 -11.92 -15.76 0.87
CA ALA A 400 -12.55 -14.46 1.02
C ALA A 400 -11.58 -13.46 1.64
N LEU A 401 -11.55 -12.25 1.09
CA LEU A 401 -10.75 -11.13 1.57
C LEU A 401 -11.63 -10.11 2.27
N LEU A 402 -11.33 -9.86 3.53
CA LEU A 402 -11.95 -8.82 4.35
C LEU A 402 -10.99 -7.67 4.57
N LEU A 403 -11.49 -6.44 4.39
CA LEU A 403 -10.79 -5.20 4.76
C LEU A 403 -11.51 -4.52 5.92
N ARG A 404 -10.75 -4.01 6.88
CA ARG A 404 -11.26 -3.28 8.04
C ARG A 404 -10.83 -1.82 7.98
N ARG A 405 -11.79 -0.92 8.22
CA ARG A 405 -11.53 0.52 8.28
C ARG A 405 -12.05 1.07 9.61
N ARG A 406 -11.17 1.72 10.36
CA ARG A 406 -11.54 2.43 11.56
C ARG A 406 -12.00 3.85 11.19
N GLY A 407 -13.25 4.20 11.46
CA GLY A 407 -13.81 5.52 11.23
C GLY A 407 -14.25 6.18 12.53
N ARG A 408 -14.71 7.45 12.46
CA ARG A 408 -15.22 8.20 13.63
C ARG A 408 -16.40 7.50 14.33
N ASN A 409 -17.21 6.76 13.57
CA ASN A 409 -18.43 6.08 14.04
C ASN A 409 -18.21 4.56 14.26
N GLY A 410 -16.97 4.12 14.49
CA GLY A 410 -16.65 2.72 14.71
C GLY A 410 -15.90 2.06 13.52
N THR A 411 -15.66 0.76 13.66
CA THR A 411 -14.98 -0.03 12.62
C THR A 411 -16.00 -0.56 11.61
N THR A 412 -15.71 -0.43 10.33
CA THR A 412 -16.49 -1.02 9.23
C THR A 412 -15.65 -2.09 8.53
N ALA A 413 -16.29 -3.11 7.99
CA ALA A 413 -15.64 -4.11 7.15
C ALA A 413 -16.16 -4.05 5.72
N ARG A 414 -15.28 -4.36 4.77
CA ARG A 414 -15.62 -4.58 3.37
C ARG A 414 -15.24 -6.00 2.99
N LEU A 415 -16.23 -6.79 2.53
CA LEU A 415 -15.95 -8.04 1.85
C LEU A 415 -15.52 -7.67 0.44
N TYR A 416 -14.22 -7.78 0.19
CA TYR A 416 -13.62 -7.27 -1.02
C TYR A 416 -13.58 -8.31 -2.15
N SER A 417 -13.23 -9.57 -1.83
CA SER A 417 -13.23 -10.70 -2.75
C SER A 417 -13.86 -11.89 -2.07
N LEU A 418 -14.55 -12.72 -2.84
CA LEU A 418 -14.97 -14.05 -2.48
C LEU A 418 -14.86 -14.91 -3.73
N ALA A 419 -13.96 -15.88 -3.71
CA ALA A 419 -13.73 -16.81 -4.80
C ALA A 419 -14.02 -18.25 -4.37
N VAL A 420 -14.59 -19.02 -5.28
CA VAL A 420 -14.77 -20.46 -5.16
C VAL A 420 -14.25 -21.12 -6.42
N ASP A 421 -13.35 -22.06 -6.28
CA ASP A 421 -12.78 -22.83 -7.37
C ASP A 421 -13.90 -23.42 -8.25
N SER A 422 -13.74 -23.34 -9.57
CA SER A 422 -14.74 -23.77 -10.56
C SER A 422 -15.23 -25.19 -10.30
N ASP A 423 -14.34 -26.10 -9.93
CA ASP A 423 -14.63 -27.52 -9.68
C ASP A 423 -15.47 -27.74 -8.42
N PHE A 424 -15.54 -26.74 -7.56
CA PHE A 424 -16.23 -26.80 -6.26
C PHE A 424 -17.45 -25.87 -6.17
N ARG A 425 -17.82 -25.20 -7.28
CA ARG A 425 -19.02 -24.37 -7.34
C ARG A 425 -20.28 -25.20 -7.22
N GLY A 426 -21.38 -24.59 -6.76
CA GLY A 426 -22.65 -25.29 -6.54
C GLY A 426 -22.73 -26.17 -5.30
N GLN A 427 -21.64 -26.41 -4.60
CA GLN A 427 -21.54 -27.29 -3.41
C GLN A 427 -21.71 -26.55 -2.08
N GLY A 428 -22.07 -25.26 -2.10
CA GLY A 428 -22.34 -24.47 -0.89
C GLY A 428 -21.13 -23.75 -0.27
N PHE A 429 -19.91 -23.93 -0.81
CA PHE A 429 -18.69 -23.33 -0.25
C PHE A 429 -18.73 -21.78 -0.20
N GLY A 430 -19.33 -21.12 -1.18
CA GLY A 430 -19.50 -19.65 -1.14
C GLY A 430 -20.37 -19.20 0.04
N ARG A 431 -21.44 -19.92 0.35
CA ARG A 431 -22.30 -19.65 1.52
C ARG A 431 -21.57 -19.92 2.83
N GLN A 432 -20.84 -21.02 2.90
CA GLN A 432 -20.04 -21.38 4.06
C GLN A 432 -18.98 -20.28 4.32
N MET A 433 -18.21 -19.88 3.30
CA MET A 433 -17.19 -18.84 3.40
C MET A 433 -17.78 -17.51 3.86
N LEU A 434 -18.91 -17.09 3.27
CA LEU A 434 -19.56 -15.84 3.65
C LEU A 434 -20.04 -15.88 5.11
N ALA A 435 -20.63 -17.00 5.57
CA ALA A 435 -21.05 -17.16 6.96
C ALA A 435 -19.88 -17.08 7.93
N GLN A 436 -18.78 -17.75 7.66
CA GLN A 436 -17.54 -17.69 8.45
C GLN A 436 -17.00 -16.25 8.55
N CYS A 437 -16.93 -15.52 7.44
CA CYS A 437 -16.51 -14.12 7.43
C CYS A 437 -17.40 -13.25 8.32
N LEU A 438 -18.72 -13.42 8.24
CA LEU A 438 -19.66 -12.65 9.04
C LEU A 438 -19.56 -12.99 10.53
N ASP A 439 -19.32 -14.25 10.88
CA ASP A 439 -19.12 -14.67 12.27
C ASP A 439 -17.85 -14.09 12.88
N VAL A 440 -16.73 -14.10 12.14
CA VAL A 440 -15.47 -13.44 12.54
C VAL A 440 -15.69 -11.94 12.76
N LEU A 441 -16.41 -11.25 11.87
CA LEU A 441 -16.68 -9.83 12.00
C LEU A 441 -17.60 -9.52 13.20
N ARG A 442 -18.61 -10.36 13.45
CA ARG A 442 -19.50 -10.22 14.63
C ARG A 442 -18.71 -10.41 15.94
N ALA A 443 -17.84 -11.43 16.01
CA ALA A 443 -16.97 -11.66 17.17
C ALA A 443 -16.05 -10.45 17.46
N GLN A 444 -15.67 -9.69 16.43
CA GLN A 444 -14.89 -8.46 16.54
C GLN A 444 -15.74 -7.19 16.80
N GLY A 445 -17.05 -7.33 16.98
CA GLY A 445 -17.98 -6.21 17.21
C GLY A 445 -18.22 -5.33 15.97
N ILE A 446 -17.92 -5.84 14.77
CA ILE A 446 -18.07 -5.10 13.51
C ILE A 446 -19.44 -5.41 12.88
N GLY A 447 -20.41 -4.52 13.10
CA GLY A 447 -21.78 -4.69 12.59
C GLY A 447 -22.03 -4.09 11.19
N THR A 448 -21.14 -3.25 10.69
CA THR A 448 -21.29 -2.66 9.37
C THR A 448 -20.40 -3.35 8.37
N VAL A 449 -21.00 -4.11 7.43
CA VAL A 449 -20.30 -4.80 6.35
C VAL A 449 -20.84 -4.32 5.01
N VAL A 450 -19.94 -4.02 4.08
CA VAL A 450 -20.28 -3.58 2.72
C VAL A 450 -19.55 -4.43 1.69
N LEU A 451 -20.07 -4.48 0.48
CA LEU A 451 -19.43 -5.12 -0.67
C LEU A 451 -19.89 -4.45 -1.98
N GLU A 452 -19.15 -4.69 -3.05
CA GLU A 452 -19.56 -4.38 -4.41
C GLU A 452 -19.54 -5.68 -5.24
N VAL A 453 -20.55 -5.83 -6.11
CA VAL A 453 -20.73 -7.03 -6.95
C VAL A 453 -21.17 -6.62 -8.34
N ALA A 454 -20.64 -7.24 -9.40
CA ALA A 454 -21.03 -6.98 -10.76
C ALA A 454 -22.57 -7.10 -10.93
N ALA A 455 -23.18 -6.11 -11.58
CA ALA A 455 -24.63 -6.04 -11.72
C ALA A 455 -25.21 -7.25 -12.49
N GLU A 456 -24.40 -7.86 -13.34
CA GLU A 456 -24.71 -9.07 -14.12
C GLU A 456 -24.45 -10.38 -13.36
N ASN A 457 -23.75 -10.35 -12.20
CA ASN A 457 -23.45 -11.55 -11.40
C ASN A 457 -24.63 -11.95 -10.50
N ALA A 458 -25.70 -12.43 -11.11
CA ALA A 458 -26.91 -12.84 -10.41
C ALA A 458 -26.67 -13.91 -9.32
N PRO A 459 -25.79 -14.93 -9.52
CA PRO A 459 -25.49 -15.91 -8.49
C PRO A 459 -24.88 -15.30 -7.22
N ALA A 460 -23.91 -14.40 -7.37
CA ALA A 460 -23.27 -13.73 -6.22
C ALA A 460 -24.24 -12.78 -5.51
N ILE A 461 -25.04 -12.02 -6.27
CA ILE A 461 -26.10 -11.14 -5.73
C ILE A 461 -27.09 -11.97 -4.89
N GLY A 462 -27.54 -13.12 -5.41
CA GLY A 462 -28.42 -14.05 -4.69
C GLY A 462 -27.78 -14.58 -3.40
N LEU A 463 -26.48 -14.93 -3.44
CA LEU A 463 -25.72 -15.36 -2.27
C LEU A 463 -25.72 -14.28 -1.19
N TYR A 464 -25.35 -13.04 -1.54
CA TYR A 464 -25.28 -11.92 -0.60
C TYR A 464 -26.66 -11.53 -0.05
N ALA A 465 -27.68 -11.49 -0.92
CA ALA A 465 -29.06 -11.23 -0.49
C ALA A 465 -29.56 -12.28 0.52
N SER A 466 -29.26 -13.57 0.31
CA SER A 466 -29.61 -14.64 1.24
C SER A 466 -28.93 -14.52 2.61
N ALA A 467 -27.80 -13.83 2.69
CA ALA A 467 -27.06 -13.52 3.92
C ALA A 467 -27.49 -12.20 4.58
N GLY A 468 -28.51 -11.51 4.03
CA GLY A 468 -29.04 -10.27 4.58
C GLY A 468 -28.45 -8.98 4.03
N PHE A 469 -27.67 -9.04 2.93
CA PHE A 469 -27.21 -7.84 2.28
C PHE A 469 -28.32 -7.23 1.39
N VAL A 470 -28.45 -5.92 1.44
CA VAL A 470 -29.38 -5.14 0.63
C VAL A 470 -28.63 -4.25 -0.36
N LYS A 471 -29.16 -4.10 -1.57
CA LYS A 471 -28.62 -3.18 -2.58
C LYS A 471 -28.84 -1.74 -2.11
N THR A 472 -27.78 -0.92 -2.12
CA THR A 472 -27.84 0.48 -1.65
C THR A 472 -27.58 1.50 -2.75
N LYS A 473 -26.74 1.19 -3.74
CA LYS A 473 -26.40 2.09 -4.84
C LYS A 473 -25.96 1.29 -6.06
N LEU A 474 -26.39 1.70 -7.25
CA LEU A 474 -25.81 1.24 -8.51
C LEU A 474 -24.61 2.12 -8.84
N LEU A 475 -23.47 1.51 -9.14
CA LEU A 475 -22.23 2.16 -9.50
C LEU A 475 -21.98 1.92 -10.98
N HIS A 476 -22.15 2.96 -11.80
CA HIS A 476 -21.94 2.86 -13.24
C HIS A 476 -20.48 2.77 -13.61
N ASP A 477 -20.17 1.96 -14.65
CA ASP A 477 -18.81 1.77 -15.19
C ASP A 477 -17.77 1.34 -14.11
N TYR A 478 -18.21 0.60 -13.09
CA TYR A 478 -17.42 0.27 -11.91
C TYR A 478 -16.21 -0.61 -12.22
N TYR A 479 -16.39 -1.66 -13.01
CA TYR A 479 -15.32 -2.60 -13.40
C TYR A 479 -14.65 -2.20 -14.71
N ALA A 480 -15.42 -1.71 -15.67
CA ALA A 480 -14.99 -1.22 -16.97
C ALA A 480 -16.14 -0.40 -17.61
N PRO A 481 -15.92 0.35 -18.68
CA PRO A 481 -17.00 1.00 -19.43
C PRO A 481 -18.11 0.01 -19.79
N GLY A 482 -19.35 0.31 -19.39
CA GLY A 482 -20.52 -0.55 -19.55
C GLY A 482 -20.65 -1.70 -18.55
N LYS A 483 -19.74 -1.80 -17.57
CA LYS A 483 -19.80 -2.84 -16.53
C LYS A 483 -20.11 -2.25 -15.16
N ASP A 484 -21.38 -2.22 -14.81
CA ASP A 484 -21.91 -1.69 -13.57
C ASP A 484 -21.71 -2.64 -12.39
N ALA A 485 -21.74 -2.10 -11.16
CA ALA A 485 -21.79 -2.89 -9.94
C ALA A 485 -22.89 -2.44 -8.98
N TRP A 486 -23.45 -3.36 -8.23
CA TRP A 486 -24.28 -3.07 -7.07
C TRP A 486 -23.39 -2.92 -5.84
N LYS A 487 -23.46 -1.77 -5.17
CA LYS A 487 -23.02 -1.65 -3.79
C LYS A 487 -24.10 -2.24 -2.89
N MET A 488 -23.69 -3.20 -2.04
CA MET A 488 -24.58 -3.85 -1.08
C MET A 488 -24.06 -3.64 0.35
N ARG A 489 -24.98 -3.60 1.30
CA ARG A 489 -24.68 -3.44 2.72
C ARG A 489 -25.45 -4.49 3.51
N LEU A 490 -24.80 -5.08 4.52
CA LEU A 490 -25.47 -5.95 5.46
C LEU A 490 -26.49 -5.13 6.25
N ALA A 491 -27.76 -5.53 6.22
CA ALA A 491 -28.81 -4.90 7.01
C ALA A 491 -28.47 -5.05 8.51
N PRO A 492 -28.71 -4.01 9.35
CA PRO A 492 -28.53 -4.16 10.77
C PRO A 492 -29.44 -5.30 11.27
N SER A 493 -28.87 -6.26 12.01
CA SER A 493 -29.68 -7.30 12.67
C SER A 493 -30.69 -6.58 13.57
N PRO A 494 -31.97 -6.93 13.55
CA PRO A 494 -32.90 -6.40 14.56
C PRO A 494 -32.34 -6.73 15.94
N ALA A 495 -32.28 -5.72 16.81
CA ALA A 495 -31.82 -5.91 18.19
C ALA A 495 -32.61 -7.10 18.78
N PRO A 496 -31.95 -8.03 19.51
CA PRO A 496 -32.67 -9.12 20.13
C PRO A 496 -33.78 -8.52 21.00
N THR A 497 -35.00 -8.87 20.69
CA THR A 497 -36.16 -8.50 21.54
C THR A 497 -35.85 -9.02 22.94
N PRO A 498 -35.84 -8.19 23.99
CA PRO A 498 -35.55 -8.66 25.33
C PRO A 498 -36.54 -9.79 25.66
N SER A 499 -36.02 -10.94 26.04
CA SER A 499 -36.80 -12.10 26.38
C SER A 499 -37.76 -11.68 27.52
N ALA A 500 -39.00 -12.18 27.50
CA ALA A 500 -40.03 -11.86 28.50
C ALA A 500 -39.56 -12.06 29.94
N ALA A 501 -38.48 -12.81 30.19
CA ALA A 501 -37.84 -12.97 31.50
C ALA A 501 -37.03 -11.74 31.98
N GLN A 502 -36.64 -10.80 31.08
CA GLN A 502 -35.92 -9.58 31.44
C GLN A 502 -36.89 -8.38 31.63
N ALA A 503 -38.04 -8.39 30.98
CA ALA A 503 -39.07 -7.36 31.18
C ALA A 503 -39.65 -7.38 32.60
N GLY A 504 -39.79 -8.55 33.22
CA GLY A 504 -40.28 -8.69 34.58
C GLY A 504 -39.33 -8.24 35.71
N ARG A 505 -38.05 -7.98 35.40
CA ARG A 505 -37.07 -7.48 36.39
C ARG A 505 -36.94 -5.95 36.39
N LEU A 506 -37.36 -5.29 35.31
CA LEU A 506 -37.35 -3.80 35.26
C LEU A 506 -38.58 -3.18 35.89
N GLU A 507 -39.73 -3.86 35.88
CA GLU A 507 -40.96 -3.36 36.59
C GLU A 507 -40.85 -3.47 38.10
N THR A 508 -40.04 -4.41 38.63
CA THR A 508 -39.83 -4.55 40.08
C THR A 508 -38.79 -3.58 40.66
N ALA A 509 -38.01 -2.92 39.83
CA ALA A 509 -36.99 -1.95 40.24
C ALA A 509 -37.47 -0.48 40.25
N LEU A 510 -38.64 -0.20 39.65
CA LEU A 510 -39.28 1.13 39.65
C LEU A 510 -40.39 1.27 40.67
N ALA A 511 -40.66 0.26 41.51
CA ALA A 511 -41.65 0.23 42.56
C ALA A 511 -41.04 0.15 43.97
N LYS A 512 -39.81 0.64 44.16
CA LYS A 512 -39.23 0.82 45.50
C LYS A 512 -38.63 2.23 45.62
#